data_bd3dfcc961c8e47353539ac26fa3c8d3
#
_entry.id   bd3dfcc961c8e47353539ac26fa3c8d3
#
_cell.length_a   1.000
_cell.length_b   1.000
_cell.length_c   1.000
_cell.angle_alpha   90.00
_cell.angle_beta   90.00
_cell.angle_gamma   90.00
#
_symmetry.space_group_name_H-M   'P 1'
#
loop_
_entity.id
_entity.type
_entity.pdbx_description
1 polymer ?
#
loop_
_entity_poly.entity_id
_entity_poly.type
_entity_poly.pdbx_seq_one_letter_code
_entity_poly.pdbx_strand_id
1 'polypeptide(L)'
;MRPLTVVSVLAAVSFLLAAHAADAAAPRLDHVIVVVMENHSYDQVRTATYTAALIKLSTSFSQSFAVTHPSEPNYLALWAASTMGVTDDACPPGGAPYSVANLGHSCEAAGLTWKSYCENLPSVGSTACASSDNLYRRKHHPCPDFSNLTHSYEVPYSQLALDIAAGKLPNLSFVVPNMCDDTHDCSVSTGDTWLSKNLPAMIAAVGPKGLVVLTWDEDDDLSGNHILTVFAGPSVKANYVSSQTFNHYTLIRTICDVLGLSPFANASSQTTPTDVWVSGVAAVGPGSSEGLSLSEPSPNPFRTAITATLALPSERLVNAYVVDVLGRRVRSLFAESRTGTSLISWDGSRDDRGRAAPGLYFLYVRAGSEQVVRRVALTR
;
A
#
# COMPACT_ATOMS: atom_id res chain seq x y z
N MET A 1 12.74 81.20 -15.31
CA MET A 1 13.09 79.80 -15.60
C MET A 1 13.04 79.01 -14.30
N ARG A 2 12.04 78.15 -14.14
CA ARG A 2 11.91 77.25 -12.98
C ARG A 2 12.34 75.87 -13.39
N PRO A 3 13.12 75.11 -12.62
CA PRO A 3 13.48 73.75 -12.97
C PRO A 3 12.33 72.78 -12.69
N LEU A 4 12.02 71.89 -13.67
CA LEU A 4 11.13 70.74 -13.51
C LEU A 4 11.89 69.65 -12.74
N THR A 5 11.31 69.23 -11.62
CA THR A 5 11.77 68.06 -10.86
C THR A 5 11.03 66.82 -11.40
N VAL A 6 11.77 65.90 -12.02
CA VAL A 6 11.26 64.60 -12.44
C VAL A 6 11.30 63.64 -11.25
N VAL A 7 10.11 63.20 -10.76
CA VAL A 7 10.01 62.18 -9.76
C VAL A 7 9.88 60.81 -10.48
N SER A 8 10.93 60.02 -10.38
CA SER A 8 10.92 58.62 -10.85
C SER A 8 10.26 57.71 -9.81
N VAL A 9 9.10 57.15 -10.13
CA VAL A 9 8.45 56.13 -9.33
C VAL A 9 9.01 54.78 -9.74
N LEU A 10 9.85 54.15 -8.91
CA LEU A 10 10.22 52.74 -9.04
C LEU A 10 9.09 51.87 -8.54
N ALA A 11 8.39 51.18 -9.41
CA ALA A 11 7.46 50.11 -9.06
C ALA A 11 8.24 48.83 -8.75
N ALA A 12 8.32 48.45 -7.48
CA ALA A 12 8.85 47.14 -7.07
C ALA A 12 7.82 46.05 -7.38
N VAL A 13 8.09 45.25 -8.39
CA VAL A 13 7.32 44.04 -8.70
C VAL A 13 7.85 42.93 -7.79
N SER A 14 7.12 42.63 -6.72
CA SER A 14 7.39 41.48 -5.87
C SER A 14 6.91 40.20 -6.57
N PHE A 15 7.84 39.42 -7.12
CA PHE A 15 7.57 38.05 -7.53
C PHE A 15 7.39 37.19 -6.28
N LEU A 16 6.16 36.83 -5.95
CA LEU A 16 5.87 35.72 -5.04
C LEU A 16 6.27 34.42 -5.76
N LEU A 17 7.46 33.92 -5.48
CA LEU A 17 7.84 32.55 -5.78
C LEU A 17 6.99 31.64 -4.88
N ALA A 18 5.91 31.07 -5.43
CA ALA A 18 5.25 29.94 -4.80
C ALA A 18 6.27 28.80 -4.74
N ALA A 19 6.81 28.52 -3.56
CA ALA A 19 7.63 27.34 -3.33
C ALA A 19 6.72 26.12 -3.55
N HIS A 20 6.79 25.50 -4.72
CA HIS A 20 6.24 24.18 -4.92
C HIS A 20 7.04 23.25 -4.02
N ALA A 21 6.37 22.60 -3.06
CA ALA A 21 6.99 21.53 -2.31
C ALA A 21 7.47 20.51 -3.34
N ALA A 22 8.76 20.24 -3.37
CA ALA A 22 9.31 19.22 -4.24
C ALA A 22 8.62 17.89 -3.90
N ASP A 23 8.11 17.21 -4.92
CA ASP A 23 7.53 15.88 -4.76
C ASP A 23 8.58 14.95 -4.14
N ALA A 24 8.14 14.14 -3.18
CA ALA A 24 9.04 13.24 -2.47
C ALA A 24 9.44 12.09 -3.41
N ALA A 25 10.73 11.78 -3.47
CA ALA A 25 11.19 10.57 -4.14
C ALA A 25 10.55 9.32 -3.47
N ALA A 26 10.31 8.27 -4.24
CA ALA A 26 9.78 7.01 -3.72
C ALA A 26 10.70 6.47 -2.61
N PRO A 27 10.16 6.16 -1.42
CA PRO A 27 10.95 5.66 -0.30
C PRO A 27 11.39 4.21 -0.54
N ARG A 28 12.46 3.80 0.14
CA ARG A 28 12.79 2.38 0.23
C ARG A 28 11.87 1.71 1.23
N LEU A 29 11.22 0.63 0.81
CA LEU A 29 10.28 -0.13 1.63
C LEU A 29 10.82 -1.52 1.95
N ASP A 30 10.39 -2.04 3.11
CA ASP A 30 10.76 -3.37 3.56
C ASP A 30 9.73 -4.43 3.07
N HIS A 31 8.46 -4.03 2.93
CA HIS A 31 7.35 -4.90 2.53
C HIS A 31 6.39 -4.22 1.56
N VAL A 32 6.02 -4.92 0.50
CA VAL A 32 4.94 -4.55 -0.43
C VAL A 32 3.96 -5.72 -0.53
N ILE A 33 2.67 -5.47 -0.31
CA ILE A 33 1.60 -6.43 -0.58
C ILE A 33 0.77 -5.87 -1.73
N VAL A 34 0.58 -6.66 -2.78
CA VAL A 34 -0.31 -6.34 -3.90
C VAL A 34 -1.53 -7.26 -3.80
N VAL A 35 -2.71 -6.69 -3.72
CA VAL A 35 -4.01 -7.39 -3.74
C VAL A 35 -4.68 -7.03 -5.05
N VAL A 36 -5.01 -8.03 -5.85
CA VAL A 36 -5.64 -7.86 -7.17
C VAL A 36 -7.08 -8.36 -7.09
N MET A 37 -8.01 -7.48 -7.44
CA MET A 37 -9.44 -7.72 -7.56
C MET A 37 -9.81 -7.77 -9.05
N GLU A 38 -11.05 -8.18 -9.35
CA GLU A 38 -11.46 -8.57 -10.70
C GLU A 38 -12.61 -7.75 -11.26
N ASN A 39 -12.48 -7.47 -12.55
CA ASN A 39 -13.46 -7.06 -13.56
C ASN A 39 -14.45 -5.96 -13.13
N HIS A 40 -13.97 -4.93 -12.43
CA HIS A 40 -14.84 -3.80 -12.08
C HIS A 40 -14.19 -2.45 -12.31
N SER A 41 -14.94 -1.53 -12.91
CA SER A 41 -14.49 -0.17 -13.17
C SER A 41 -14.35 0.66 -11.89
N TYR A 42 -13.56 1.72 -11.99
CA TYR A 42 -13.32 2.71 -10.93
C TYR A 42 -14.63 3.16 -10.25
N ASP A 43 -15.65 3.52 -11.05
CA ASP A 43 -16.91 4.06 -10.51
C ASP A 43 -17.77 3.01 -9.82
N GLN A 44 -17.67 1.73 -10.22
CA GLN A 44 -18.42 0.65 -9.59
C GLN A 44 -17.94 0.34 -8.16
N VAL A 45 -16.62 0.46 -7.91
CA VAL A 45 -16.03 -0.01 -6.65
C VAL A 45 -15.68 1.11 -5.66
N ARG A 46 -15.36 2.32 -6.13
CA ARG A 46 -14.89 3.41 -5.26
C ARG A 46 -15.90 3.87 -4.19
N THR A 47 -17.18 3.56 -4.35
CA THR A 47 -18.25 3.94 -3.43
C THR A 47 -18.68 2.80 -2.51
N ALA A 48 -18.13 1.59 -2.66
CA ALA A 48 -18.40 0.48 -1.75
C ALA A 48 -17.94 0.85 -0.32
N THR A 49 -18.63 0.32 0.67
CA THR A 49 -18.56 0.84 2.06
C THR A 49 -17.15 0.86 2.63
N TYR A 50 -16.45 -0.26 2.56
CA TYR A 50 -15.07 -0.35 3.08
C TYR A 50 -14.09 0.35 2.14
N THR A 51 -14.20 0.15 0.84
CA THR A 51 -13.33 0.75 -0.17
C THR A 51 -13.36 2.28 -0.09
N ALA A 52 -14.54 2.89 0.05
CA ALA A 52 -14.69 4.34 0.23
C ALA A 52 -14.04 4.85 1.53
N ALA A 53 -14.09 4.04 2.60
CA ALA A 53 -13.41 4.37 3.86
C ALA A 53 -11.88 4.23 3.71
N LEU A 54 -11.40 3.20 3.01
CA LEU A 54 -9.99 2.97 2.72
C LEU A 54 -9.38 4.13 1.91
N ILE A 55 -10.06 4.59 0.86
CA ILE A 55 -9.63 5.73 0.03
C ILE A 55 -9.39 6.98 0.89
N LYS A 56 -10.25 7.26 1.87
CA LYS A 56 -10.10 8.41 2.79
C LYS A 56 -8.88 8.31 3.72
N LEU A 57 -8.34 7.12 3.92
CA LEU A 57 -7.19 6.87 4.78
C LEU A 57 -5.90 6.65 3.99
N SER A 58 -5.97 6.70 2.67
CA SER A 58 -4.97 6.22 1.73
C SER A 58 -4.73 7.22 0.62
N THR A 59 -3.86 6.87 -0.31
CA THR A 59 -3.74 7.55 -1.61
C THR A 59 -4.46 6.72 -2.66
N SER A 60 -5.29 7.34 -3.49
CA SER A 60 -5.91 6.73 -4.66
C SER A 60 -5.48 7.43 -5.95
N PHE A 61 -5.62 6.74 -7.09
CA PHE A 61 -5.30 7.28 -8.40
C PHE A 61 -6.58 7.49 -9.19
N SER A 62 -6.82 8.74 -9.64
CA SER A 62 -7.99 9.08 -10.47
C SER A 62 -7.79 8.77 -11.95
N GLN A 63 -6.59 8.43 -12.37
CA GLN A 63 -6.21 8.12 -13.75
C GLN A 63 -5.45 6.79 -13.79
N SER A 64 -6.05 5.73 -13.22
CA SER A 64 -5.48 4.37 -13.23
C SER A 64 -6.20 3.52 -14.27
N PHE A 65 -5.43 2.84 -15.11
CA PHE A 65 -5.96 2.04 -16.21
C PHE A 65 -5.31 0.65 -16.25
N ALA A 66 -6.11 -0.36 -16.54
CA ALA A 66 -5.60 -1.66 -16.93
C ALA A 66 -4.96 -1.61 -18.33
N VAL A 67 -4.30 -2.68 -18.72
CA VAL A 67 -3.53 -2.71 -19.97
C VAL A 67 -4.38 -3.19 -21.15
N THR A 68 -5.23 -4.19 -20.91
CA THR A 68 -6.01 -4.86 -21.98
C THR A 68 -7.21 -5.59 -21.39
N HIS A 69 -7.85 -6.44 -22.19
CA HIS A 69 -8.77 -7.52 -21.88
C HIS A 69 -8.33 -8.77 -22.64
N PRO A 70 -8.62 -9.99 -22.14
CA PRO A 70 -9.22 -10.35 -20.85
C PRO A 70 -8.19 -10.39 -19.69
N SER A 71 -8.51 -11.06 -18.56
CA SER A 71 -7.74 -11.06 -17.31
C SER A 71 -6.31 -11.58 -17.45
N GLU A 72 -6.07 -12.76 -18.07
CA GLU A 72 -4.74 -13.42 -18.10
C GLU A 72 -3.61 -12.48 -18.54
N PRO A 73 -3.70 -11.72 -19.67
CA PRO A 73 -2.64 -10.80 -20.08
C PRO A 73 -2.44 -9.64 -19.08
N ASN A 74 -3.45 -9.22 -18.31
CA ASN A 74 -3.29 -8.22 -17.25
C ASN A 74 -2.53 -8.76 -16.04
N TYR A 75 -2.78 -10.03 -15.65
CA TYR A 75 -1.98 -10.68 -14.60
C TYR A 75 -0.53 -10.88 -15.01
N LEU A 76 -0.27 -11.23 -16.29
CA LEU A 76 1.08 -11.26 -16.83
C LEU A 76 1.74 -9.85 -16.78
N ALA A 77 0.98 -8.80 -17.13
CA ALA A 77 1.45 -7.42 -17.02
C ALA A 77 1.75 -7.01 -15.56
N LEU A 78 0.92 -7.43 -14.60
CA LEU A 78 1.09 -7.20 -13.15
C LEU A 78 2.24 -8.01 -12.53
N TRP A 79 2.77 -9.01 -13.23
CA TRP A 79 3.86 -9.83 -12.72
C TRP A 79 5.18 -9.65 -13.50
N ALA A 80 5.10 -9.57 -14.82
CA ALA A 80 6.26 -9.52 -15.71
C ALA A 80 6.39 -8.19 -16.49
N ALA A 81 5.54 -7.19 -16.20
CA ALA A 81 5.47 -5.93 -16.94
C ALA A 81 5.31 -6.13 -18.47
N SER A 82 4.67 -7.20 -18.87
CA SER A 82 4.40 -7.56 -20.27
C SER A 82 3.23 -8.53 -20.35
N THR A 83 2.38 -8.38 -21.34
CA THR A 83 1.31 -9.35 -21.63
C THR A 83 1.82 -10.63 -22.28
N MET A 84 3.11 -10.75 -22.58
CA MET A 84 3.73 -11.86 -23.33
C MET A 84 3.12 -12.11 -24.72
N GLY A 85 2.32 -11.17 -25.24
CA GLY A 85 1.55 -11.35 -26.48
C GLY A 85 0.31 -12.22 -26.31
N VAL A 86 -0.06 -12.55 -25.08
CA VAL A 86 -1.30 -13.29 -24.73
C VAL A 86 -2.49 -12.34 -24.94
N THR A 87 -3.58 -12.89 -25.49
CA THR A 87 -4.81 -12.17 -25.82
C THR A 87 -6.07 -12.94 -25.45
N ASP A 88 -5.93 -13.99 -24.63
CA ASP A 88 -7.03 -14.84 -24.17
C ASP A 88 -6.74 -15.36 -22.75
N ASP A 89 -7.69 -16.10 -22.18
CA ASP A 89 -7.62 -16.73 -20.86
C ASP A 89 -7.27 -18.23 -20.93
N ALA A 90 -6.48 -18.64 -21.94
CA ALA A 90 -6.09 -20.03 -22.12
C ALA A 90 -5.19 -20.49 -20.95
N CYS A 91 -5.38 -21.72 -20.50
CA CYS A 91 -4.56 -22.30 -19.44
C CYS A 91 -3.88 -23.59 -19.89
N PRO A 92 -2.53 -23.65 -19.93
CA PRO A 92 -1.61 -22.53 -19.71
C PRO A 92 -1.69 -21.50 -20.84
N PRO A 93 -1.28 -20.24 -20.59
CA PRO A 93 -1.27 -19.21 -21.64
C PRO A 93 -0.29 -19.55 -22.76
N GLY A 94 -0.56 -19.00 -23.95
CA GLY A 94 0.28 -19.22 -25.13
C GLY A 94 1.74 -18.87 -24.90
N GLY A 95 2.65 -19.80 -25.20
CA GLY A 95 4.09 -19.62 -25.03
C GLY A 95 4.64 -19.90 -23.65
N ALA A 96 3.81 -20.21 -22.65
CA ALA A 96 4.30 -20.66 -21.33
C ALA A 96 4.94 -22.07 -21.40
N PRO A 97 5.91 -22.38 -20.50
CA PRO A 97 6.41 -21.54 -19.43
C PRO A 97 7.42 -20.49 -19.92
N TYR A 98 7.32 -19.28 -19.36
CA TYR A 98 8.22 -18.18 -19.67
C TYR A 98 9.48 -18.22 -18.80
N SER A 99 10.61 -17.66 -19.30
CA SER A 99 11.86 -17.52 -18.54
C SER A 99 12.39 -16.08 -18.52
N VAL A 100 11.51 -15.12 -18.81
CA VAL A 100 11.82 -13.70 -18.82
C VAL A 100 11.84 -13.10 -17.40
N ALA A 101 12.36 -11.88 -17.26
CA ALA A 101 12.33 -11.14 -16.00
C ALA A 101 10.89 -10.96 -15.51
N ASN A 102 10.70 -11.15 -14.21
CA ASN A 102 9.45 -10.98 -13.50
C ASN A 102 9.73 -10.58 -12.04
N LEU A 103 8.73 -10.20 -11.29
CA LEU A 103 8.88 -9.72 -9.90
C LEU A 103 9.52 -10.78 -9.00
N GLY A 104 9.06 -12.04 -9.06
CA GLY A 104 9.59 -13.11 -8.21
C GLY A 104 11.05 -13.39 -8.49
N HIS A 105 11.43 -13.58 -9.76
CA HIS A 105 12.81 -13.77 -10.17
C HIS A 105 13.70 -12.58 -9.79
N SER A 106 13.22 -11.35 -9.96
CA SER A 106 13.93 -10.14 -9.57
C SER A 106 14.16 -10.07 -8.06
N CYS A 107 13.18 -10.47 -7.24
CA CYS A 107 13.35 -10.60 -5.79
C CYS A 107 14.41 -11.64 -5.44
N GLU A 108 14.33 -12.85 -6.00
CA GLU A 108 15.30 -13.93 -5.73
C GLU A 108 16.74 -13.51 -6.11
N ALA A 109 16.90 -12.89 -7.27
CA ALA A 109 18.19 -12.38 -7.75
C ALA A 109 18.78 -11.27 -6.85
N ALA A 110 17.91 -10.47 -6.20
CA ALA A 110 18.31 -9.42 -5.27
C ALA A 110 18.45 -9.91 -3.81
N GLY A 111 18.23 -11.18 -3.53
CA GLY A 111 18.24 -11.75 -2.17
C GLY A 111 17.03 -11.31 -1.33
N LEU A 112 15.96 -10.83 -1.97
CA LEU A 112 14.70 -10.51 -1.33
C LEU A 112 13.76 -11.72 -1.36
N THR A 113 12.81 -11.74 -0.42
CA THR A 113 11.82 -12.81 -0.31
C THR A 113 10.52 -12.40 -1.01
N TRP A 114 9.84 -13.37 -1.62
CA TRP A 114 8.51 -13.18 -2.19
C TRP A 114 7.61 -14.38 -1.94
N LYS A 115 6.30 -14.18 -1.96
CA LYS A 115 5.29 -15.23 -2.04
C LYS A 115 4.06 -14.74 -2.80
N SER A 116 3.41 -15.66 -3.51
CA SER A 116 2.02 -15.50 -3.91
C SER A 116 1.12 -16.24 -2.94
N TYR A 117 0.03 -15.61 -2.54
CA TYR A 117 -0.96 -16.11 -1.61
C TYR A 117 -2.31 -16.17 -2.32
N CYS A 118 -2.72 -17.37 -2.75
CA CYS A 118 -3.94 -17.52 -3.54
C CYS A 118 -5.00 -18.29 -2.75
N GLU A 119 -6.21 -17.75 -2.69
CA GLU A 119 -7.34 -18.48 -2.12
C GLU A 119 -7.69 -19.68 -2.99
N ASN A 120 -8.12 -20.76 -2.37
CA ASN A 120 -8.48 -22.03 -3.01
C ASN A 120 -7.38 -22.64 -3.91
N LEU A 121 -6.11 -22.20 -3.76
CA LEU A 121 -4.99 -22.83 -4.45
C LEU A 121 -4.95 -24.33 -4.12
N PRO A 122 -4.98 -25.25 -5.12
CA PRO A 122 -5.10 -26.69 -4.86
C PRO A 122 -3.98 -27.28 -4.00
N SER A 123 -2.75 -26.78 -4.16
CA SER A 123 -1.57 -27.17 -3.38
C SER A 123 -0.46 -26.14 -3.59
N VAL A 124 0.55 -26.15 -2.74
CA VAL A 124 1.77 -25.34 -2.93
C VAL A 124 2.38 -25.61 -4.31
N GLY A 125 2.62 -24.55 -5.09
CA GLY A 125 3.19 -24.65 -6.45
C GLY A 125 2.29 -25.33 -7.47
N SER A 126 0.98 -25.29 -7.27
CA SER A 126 0.01 -25.94 -8.17
C SER A 126 0.03 -25.32 -9.56
N THR A 127 0.11 -26.18 -10.59
CA THR A 127 -0.04 -25.79 -12.01
C THR A 127 -1.42 -26.09 -12.57
N ALA A 128 -2.37 -26.50 -11.70
CA ALA A 128 -3.75 -26.78 -12.12
C ALA A 128 -4.44 -25.51 -12.65
N CYS A 129 -5.23 -25.64 -13.69
CA CYS A 129 -5.96 -24.52 -14.28
C CYS A 129 -7.10 -24.01 -13.39
N ALA A 130 -7.62 -24.86 -12.52
CA ALA A 130 -8.67 -24.53 -11.57
C ALA A 130 -8.61 -25.47 -10.36
N SER A 131 -9.19 -25.03 -9.24
CA SER A 131 -9.55 -25.91 -8.13
C SER A 131 -10.81 -26.71 -8.44
N SER A 132 -11.08 -27.76 -7.67
CA SER A 132 -12.25 -28.63 -7.87
C SER A 132 -13.58 -27.88 -7.68
N ASP A 133 -13.59 -26.82 -6.89
CA ASP A 133 -14.74 -25.93 -6.64
C ASP A 133 -14.82 -24.76 -7.64
N ASN A 134 -13.86 -24.67 -8.57
CA ASN A 134 -13.67 -23.56 -9.52
C ASN A 134 -13.46 -22.18 -8.90
N LEU A 135 -13.18 -22.08 -7.61
CA LEU A 135 -12.91 -20.80 -6.95
C LEU A 135 -11.49 -20.31 -7.18
N TYR A 136 -10.51 -21.18 -7.39
CA TYR A 136 -9.19 -20.80 -7.90
C TYR A 136 -9.17 -20.92 -9.42
N ARG A 137 -8.64 -19.90 -10.08
CA ARG A 137 -8.33 -19.90 -11.52
C ARG A 137 -6.89 -19.46 -11.74
N ARG A 138 -6.12 -20.29 -12.49
CA ARG A 138 -4.70 -20.01 -12.77
C ARG A 138 -4.52 -18.74 -13.58
N LYS A 139 -5.47 -18.37 -14.43
CA LYS A 139 -5.46 -17.12 -15.20
C LYS A 139 -5.30 -15.86 -14.32
N HIS A 140 -5.65 -15.95 -13.02
CA HIS A 140 -5.44 -14.89 -12.03
C HIS A 140 -4.16 -15.09 -11.21
N HIS A 141 -3.39 -16.13 -11.46
CA HIS A 141 -2.18 -16.46 -10.73
C HIS A 141 -1.02 -16.71 -11.72
N PRO A 142 -0.29 -15.65 -12.15
CA PRO A 142 0.68 -15.75 -13.24
C PRO A 142 1.95 -16.53 -12.87
N CYS A 143 2.27 -16.70 -11.57
CA CYS A 143 3.53 -17.32 -11.14
C CYS A 143 3.79 -18.72 -11.73
N PRO A 144 2.80 -19.63 -11.81
CA PRO A 144 3.01 -20.96 -12.40
C PRO A 144 3.41 -20.96 -13.88
N ASP A 145 3.27 -19.83 -14.57
CA ASP A 145 3.60 -19.68 -15.98
C ASP A 145 5.06 -19.35 -16.24
N PHE A 146 5.88 -19.24 -15.18
CA PHE A 146 7.30 -18.90 -15.27
C PHE A 146 8.20 -20.03 -14.76
N SER A 147 9.13 -20.50 -15.60
CA SER A 147 10.05 -21.59 -15.26
C SER A 147 11.28 -21.14 -14.43
N ASN A 148 11.46 -19.85 -14.24
CA ASN A 148 12.59 -19.27 -13.51
C ASN A 148 12.21 -18.81 -12.07
N LEU A 149 11.20 -19.44 -11.47
CA LEU A 149 10.71 -19.16 -10.12
C LEU A 149 10.87 -20.37 -9.20
N THR A 150 10.96 -20.08 -7.90
CA THR A 150 10.86 -21.07 -6.83
C THR A 150 9.40 -21.31 -6.47
N HIS A 151 8.74 -22.27 -7.11
CA HIS A 151 7.30 -22.53 -7.00
C HIS A 151 6.81 -22.92 -5.58
N SER A 152 7.71 -23.26 -4.64
CA SER A 152 7.32 -23.46 -3.24
C SER A 152 6.91 -22.16 -2.53
N TYR A 153 7.08 -21.00 -3.15
CA TYR A 153 6.64 -19.71 -2.66
C TYR A 153 5.20 -19.35 -3.10
N GLU A 154 4.59 -20.19 -3.93
CA GLU A 154 3.18 -20.10 -4.33
C GLU A 154 2.36 -20.93 -3.34
N VAL A 155 1.67 -20.25 -2.42
CA VAL A 155 1.07 -20.89 -1.25
C VAL A 155 -0.41 -20.55 -1.11
N PRO A 156 -1.20 -21.43 -0.46
CA PRO A 156 -2.58 -21.10 -0.12
C PRO A 156 -2.66 -19.82 0.73
N TYR A 157 -3.69 -19.02 0.52
CA TYR A 157 -3.90 -17.73 1.20
C TYR A 157 -3.85 -17.83 2.73
N SER A 158 -4.28 -18.95 3.31
CA SER A 158 -4.21 -19.18 4.76
C SER A 158 -2.79 -19.07 5.34
N GLN A 159 -1.75 -19.25 4.52
CA GLN A 159 -0.36 -19.10 4.93
C GLN A 159 -0.02 -17.64 5.26
N LEU A 160 -0.70 -16.64 4.67
CA LEU A 160 -0.43 -15.22 4.93
C LEU A 160 -0.61 -14.87 6.42
N ALA A 161 -1.70 -15.34 7.03
CA ALA A 161 -1.94 -15.10 8.46
C ALA A 161 -0.87 -15.73 9.35
N LEU A 162 -0.35 -16.90 8.97
CA LEU A 162 0.73 -17.59 9.68
C LEU A 162 2.06 -16.84 9.54
N ASP A 163 2.38 -16.37 8.34
CA ASP A 163 3.60 -15.60 8.08
C ASP A 163 3.56 -14.25 8.82
N ILE A 164 2.41 -13.58 8.84
CA ILE A 164 2.20 -12.34 9.62
C ILE A 164 2.40 -12.61 11.12
N ALA A 165 1.78 -13.65 11.64
CA ALA A 165 1.85 -13.99 13.07
C ALA A 165 3.28 -14.36 13.49
N ALA A 166 4.05 -14.99 12.59
CA ALA A 166 5.43 -15.37 12.80
C ALA A 166 6.44 -14.22 12.58
N GLY A 167 6.00 -13.04 12.13
CA GLY A 167 6.90 -11.94 11.73
C GLY A 167 7.75 -12.27 10.51
N LYS A 168 7.24 -13.12 9.61
CA LYS A 168 7.92 -13.62 8.40
C LYS A 168 7.25 -13.15 7.10
N LEU A 169 6.60 -11.97 7.14
CA LEU A 169 6.04 -11.38 5.94
C LEU A 169 7.16 -11.19 4.88
N PRO A 170 6.99 -11.66 3.63
CA PRO A 170 7.99 -11.44 2.58
C PRO A 170 8.17 -9.96 2.21
N ASN A 171 9.27 -9.63 1.53
CA ASN A 171 9.44 -8.30 0.96
C ASN A 171 8.38 -7.99 -0.09
N LEU A 172 8.00 -8.99 -0.90
CA LEU A 172 6.90 -8.90 -1.86
C LEU A 172 5.87 -9.99 -1.60
N SER A 173 4.61 -9.61 -1.46
CA SER A 173 3.46 -10.51 -1.36
C SER A 173 2.47 -10.19 -2.49
N PHE A 174 2.10 -11.18 -3.29
CA PHE A 174 1.08 -11.08 -4.32
C PHE A 174 -0.14 -11.87 -3.87
N VAL A 175 -1.25 -11.21 -3.65
CA VAL A 175 -2.47 -11.78 -3.04
C VAL A 175 -3.57 -11.83 -4.07
N VAL A 176 -4.10 -13.04 -4.28
CA VAL A 176 -5.19 -13.31 -5.22
C VAL A 176 -6.35 -13.92 -4.43
N PRO A 177 -7.42 -13.17 -4.18
CA PRO A 177 -8.67 -13.72 -3.65
C PRO A 177 -9.28 -14.72 -4.64
N ASN A 178 -10.23 -15.51 -4.20
CA ASN A 178 -10.91 -16.45 -5.09
C ASN A 178 -11.95 -15.76 -5.97
N MET A 179 -12.46 -16.47 -6.98
CA MET A 179 -13.41 -15.96 -7.98
C MET A 179 -14.66 -15.27 -7.44
N CYS A 180 -15.02 -15.52 -6.18
CA CYS A 180 -16.14 -14.84 -5.53
C CYS A 180 -15.66 -13.62 -4.70
N ASP A 181 -14.57 -13.79 -3.96
CA ASP A 181 -14.03 -12.77 -3.08
C ASP A 181 -13.29 -11.66 -3.84
N ASP A 182 -12.78 -11.95 -5.05
CA ASP A 182 -12.20 -10.96 -5.97
C ASP A 182 -13.23 -10.11 -6.73
N THR A 183 -14.51 -10.45 -6.66
CA THR A 183 -15.67 -9.85 -7.35
C THR A 183 -15.93 -10.33 -8.78
N HIS A 184 -15.16 -11.28 -9.33
CA HIS A 184 -15.39 -11.80 -10.68
C HIS A 184 -16.77 -12.49 -10.83
N ASP A 185 -17.05 -13.51 -9.99
CA ASP A 185 -18.29 -14.28 -10.03
C ASP A 185 -19.34 -13.78 -9.04
N CYS A 186 -18.97 -12.90 -8.11
CA CYS A 186 -19.83 -12.40 -7.04
C CYS A 186 -19.92 -10.86 -7.06
N SER A 187 -20.78 -10.32 -6.20
CA SER A 187 -21.04 -8.86 -6.17
C SER A 187 -19.86 -8.07 -5.60
N VAL A 188 -19.75 -6.79 -5.97
CA VAL A 188 -18.84 -5.81 -5.36
C VAL A 188 -18.95 -5.81 -3.83
N SER A 189 -20.17 -5.97 -3.28
CA SER A 189 -20.40 -6.04 -1.83
C SER A 189 -19.73 -7.26 -1.19
N THR A 190 -19.61 -8.38 -1.91
CA THR A 190 -18.91 -9.57 -1.43
C THR A 190 -17.42 -9.30 -1.30
N GLY A 191 -16.79 -8.79 -2.36
CA GLY A 191 -15.37 -8.42 -2.32
C GLY A 191 -15.08 -7.30 -1.33
N ASP A 192 -15.95 -6.27 -1.21
CA ASP A 192 -15.79 -5.20 -0.22
C ASP A 192 -15.83 -5.76 1.22
N THR A 193 -16.65 -6.79 1.45
CA THR A 193 -16.70 -7.51 2.73
C THR A 193 -15.40 -8.29 2.96
N TRP A 194 -14.85 -8.96 1.94
CA TRP A 194 -13.56 -9.64 2.03
C TRP A 194 -12.44 -8.64 2.32
N LEU A 195 -12.39 -7.53 1.59
CA LEU A 195 -11.41 -6.45 1.82
C LEU A 195 -11.48 -5.93 3.26
N SER A 196 -12.69 -5.72 3.79
CA SER A 196 -12.89 -5.22 5.16
C SER A 196 -12.35 -6.15 6.24
N LYS A 197 -12.34 -7.45 6.00
CA LYS A 197 -11.85 -8.48 6.92
C LYS A 197 -10.33 -8.67 6.83
N ASN A 198 -9.75 -8.51 5.64
CA ASN A 198 -8.39 -8.96 5.35
C ASN A 198 -7.37 -7.80 5.25
N LEU A 199 -7.70 -6.68 4.57
CA LEU A 199 -6.76 -5.57 4.37
C LEU A 199 -6.24 -4.92 5.67
N PRO A 200 -7.04 -4.73 6.72
CA PRO A 200 -6.54 -4.13 7.95
C PRO A 200 -5.35 -4.86 8.55
N ALA A 201 -5.37 -6.19 8.52
CA ALA A 201 -4.25 -7.01 9.01
C ALA A 201 -3.00 -6.88 8.12
N MET A 202 -3.18 -6.81 6.80
CA MET A 202 -2.10 -6.60 5.83
C MET A 202 -1.46 -5.22 6.00
N ILE A 203 -2.27 -4.15 6.08
CA ILE A 203 -1.79 -2.77 6.29
C ILE A 203 -1.02 -2.65 7.61
N ALA A 204 -1.48 -3.36 8.64
CA ALA A 204 -0.76 -3.40 9.90
C ALA A 204 0.55 -4.17 9.83
N ALA A 205 0.58 -5.27 9.07
CA ALA A 205 1.72 -6.17 8.98
C ALA A 205 2.90 -5.57 8.21
N VAL A 206 2.64 -4.77 7.18
CA VAL A 206 3.72 -4.13 6.39
C VAL A 206 4.55 -3.13 7.19
N GLY A 207 4.05 -2.65 8.34
CA GLY A 207 4.80 -1.75 9.22
C GLY A 207 5.07 -0.36 8.64
N PRO A 208 5.97 0.42 9.28
CA PRO A 208 6.21 1.83 8.93
C PRO A 208 6.88 2.02 7.57
N LYS A 209 7.62 1.03 7.08
CA LYS A 209 8.26 1.01 5.77
C LYS A 209 7.58 0.00 4.87
N GLY A 210 6.25 0.07 4.77
CA GLY A 210 5.50 -0.85 3.96
C GLY A 210 4.39 -0.19 3.18
N LEU A 211 3.92 -0.92 2.17
CA LEU A 211 2.87 -0.53 1.24
C LEU A 211 1.93 -1.70 1.01
N VAL A 212 0.64 -1.44 1.09
CA VAL A 212 -0.39 -2.31 0.53
C VAL A 212 -0.97 -1.63 -0.69
N VAL A 213 -0.94 -2.31 -1.82
CA VAL A 213 -1.58 -1.91 -3.07
C VAL A 213 -2.86 -2.71 -3.21
N LEU A 214 -3.98 -2.03 -3.38
CA LEU A 214 -5.23 -2.61 -3.84
C LEU A 214 -5.45 -2.15 -5.27
N THR A 215 -5.63 -3.06 -6.21
CA THR A 215 -5.89 -2.74 -7.61
C THR A 215 -6.85 -3.75 -8.23
N TRP A 216 -7.42 -3.41 -9.37
CA TRP A 216 -8.19 -4.32 -10.23
C TRP A 216 -7.35 -4.68 -11.45
N ASP A 217 -7.54 -5.88 -11.98
CA ASP A 217 -6.84 -6.35 -13.18
C ASP A 217 -7.33 -5.65 -14.45
N GLU A 218 -8.66 -5.52 -14.59
CA GLU A 218 -9.35 -4.87 -15.69
C GLU A 218 -10.71 -4.29 -15.24
N ASP A 219 -11.38 -3.54 -16.12
CA ASP A 219 -12.74 -3.05 -15.86
C ASP A 219 -13.80 -4.08 -16.34
N ASP A 220 -15.03 -3.63 -16.48
CA ASP A 220 -16.18 -4.41 -16.94
C ASP A 220 -16.38 -4.34 -18.47
N ASP A 221 -15.35 -4.11 -19.28
CA ASP A 221 -15.40 -3.87 -20.74
C ASP A 221 -16.17 -2.59 -21.17
N LEU A 222 -16.65 -1.78 -20.23
CA LEU A 222 -17.54 -0.66 -20.53
C LEU A 222 -16.95 0.72 -20.20
N SER A 223 -15.84 0.78 -19.46
CA SER A 223 -15.31 2.03 -18.90
C SER A 223 -13.89 2.38 -19.39
N GLY A 224 -13.45 1.78 -20.51
CA GLY A 224 -12.16 2.07 -21.13
C GLY A 224 -10.97 1.65 -20.30
N ASN A 225 -11.12 0.56 -19.57
CA ASN A 225 -10.14 0.01 -18.63
C ASN A 225 -9.78 0.92 -17.47
N HIS A 226 -10.68 1.84 -17.08
CA HIS A 226 -10.51 2.72 -15.94
C HIS A 226 -10.80 1.99 -14.64
N ILE A 227 -9.75 1.62 -13.92
CA ILE A 227 -9.78 0.83 -12.69
C ILE A 227 -9.43 1.66 -11.45
N LEU A 228 -9.79 1.16 -10.27
CA LEU A 228 -9.35 1.75 -9.01
C LEU A 228 -7.98 1.18 -8.62
N THR A 229 -7.03 2.06 -8.27
CA THR A 229 -5.79 1.69 -7.58
C THR A 229 -5.65 2.54 -6.33
N VAL A 230 -5.36 1.88 -5.20
CA VAL A 230 -5.18 2.50 -3.89
C VAL A 230 -3.84 2.06 -3.30
N PHE A 231 -3.06 3.02 -2.85
CA PHE A 231 -1.86 2.81 -2.05
C PHE A 231 -2.19 3.09 -0.59
N ALA A 232 -2.11 2.06 0.25
CA ALA A 232 -2.44 2.14 1.68
C ALA A 232 -1.22 1.80 2.54
N GLY A 233 -1.06 2.52 3.63
CA GLY A 233 0.04 2.32 4.59
C GLY A 233 0.69 3.61 5.02
N PRO A 234 1.61 3.55 5.99
CA PRO A 234 2.25 4.76 6.57
C PRO A 234 3.16 5.53 5.61
N SER A 235 3.60 4.90 4.52
CA SER A 235 4.54 5.49 3.56
C SER A 235 3.86 6.46 2.58
N VAL A 236 2.53 6.47 2.51
CA VAL A 236 1.76 7.26 1.55
C VAL A 236 0.88 8.30 2.22
N LYS A 237 0.55 9.35 1.46
CA LYS A 237 -0.34 10.42 1.93
C LYS A 237 -1.75 9.86 2.16
N ALA A 238 -2.32 10.18 3.33
CA ALA A 238 -3.73 9.87 3.60
C ALA A 238 -4.65 10.92 2.97
N ASN A 239 -5.86 10.49 2.56
CA ASN A 239 -6.88 11.33 1.94
C ASN A 239 -6.33 12.13 0.74
N TYR A 240 -5.55 11.46 -0.10
CA TYR A 240 -4.93 12.06 -1.26
C TYR A 240 -5.37 11.36 -2.55
N VAL A 241 -5.63 12.15 -3.59
CA VAL A 241 -5.96 11.64 -4.92
C VAL A 241 -4.88 12.12 -5.87
N SER A 242 -4.09 11.20 -6.41
CA SER A 242 -3.14 11.48 -7.48
C SER A 242 -3.85 11.54 -8.82
N SER A 243 -3.52 12.54 -9.63
CA SER A 243 -3.96 12.66 -11.01
C SER A 243 -2.90 12.20 -12.02
N GLN A 244 -1.79 11.64 -11.56
CA GLN A 244 -0.78 11.05 -12.44
C GLN A 244 -1.36 9.82 -13.13
N THR A 245 -1.10 9.68 -14.42
CA THR A 245 -1.50 8.47 -15.16
C THR A 245 -0.77 7.26 -14.62
N PHE A 246 -1.54 6.21 -14.35
CA PHE A 246 -1.08 5.00 -13.72
C PHE A 246 -1.61 3.77 -14.47
N ASN A 247 -0.82 2.71 -14.54
CA ASN A 247 -1.23 1.42 -15.08
C ASN A 247 -0.42 0.27 -14.46
N HIS A 248 -0.67 -0.96 -14.88
CA HIS A 248 0.03 -2.13 -14.37
C HIS A 248 1.55 -2.04 -14.51
N TYR A 249 2.06 -1.48 -15.63
CA TYR A 249 3.49 -1.30 -15.83
C TYR A 249 4.08 -0.23 -14.88
N THR A 250 3.32 0.82 -14.60
CA THR A 250 3.69 1.84 -13.61
C THR A 250 3.70 1.24 -12.20
N LEU A 251 2.78 0.32 -11.90
CA LEU A 251 2.80 -0.41 -10.63
C LEU A 251 4.07 -1.25 -10.48
N ILE A 252 4.44 -2.05 -11.51
CA ILE A 252 5.69 -2.83 -11.47
C ILE A 252 6.91 -1.92 -11.34
N ARG A 253 6.94 -0.78 -12.05
CA ARG A 253 8.01 0.21 -11.87
C ARG A 253 8.08 0.69 -10.43
N THR A 254 6.96 1.02 -9.84
CA THR A 254 6.88 1.48 -8.45
C THR A 254 7.39 0.42 -7.48
N ILE A 255 6.99 -0.84 -7.64
CA ILE A 255 7.46 -1.96 -6.83
C ILE A 255 8.97 -2.11 -6.95
N CYS A 256 9.51 -2.05 -8.17
CA CYS A 256 10.95 -2.13 -8.39
C CYS A 256 11.68 -1.00 -7.64
N ASP A 257 11.24 0.24 -7.81
CA ASP A 257 11.88 1.40 -7.19
C ASP A 257 11.85 1.34 -5.66
N VAL A 258 10.71 1.00 -5.05
CA VAL A 258 10.59 0.95 -3.58
C VAL A 258 11.30 -0.25 -2.95
N LEU A 259 11.41 -1.38 -3.63
CA LEU A 259 12.16 -2.55 -3.16
C LEU A 259 13.62 -2.55 -3.60
N GLY A 260 14.01 -1.65 -4.51
CA GLY A 260 15.36 -1.54 -5.03
C GLY A 260 15.74 -2.57 -6.06
N LEU A 261 14.78 -3.03 -6.77
CA LEU A 261 14.96 -3.89 -7.94
C LEU A 261 15.24 -3.05 -9.18
N SER A 262 15.91 -3.63 -10.15
CA SER A 262 16.06 -3.02 -11.48
C SER A 262 14.74 -3.18 -12.24
N PRO A 263 14.18 -2.11 -12.81
CA PRO A 263 13.00 -2.21 -13.66
C PRO A 263 13.28 -3.05 -14.92
N PHE A 264 12.25 -3.76 -15.38
CA PHE A 264 12.34 -4.65 -16.53
C PHE A 264 11.15 -4.48 -17.48
N ALA A 265 11.25 -5.01 -18.68
CA ALA A 265 10.23 -4.95 -19.74
C ALA A 265 9.60 -3.54 -19.85
N ASN A 266 8.28 -3.44 -19.96
CA ASN A 266 7.58 -2.15 -20.09
C ASN A 266 7.68 -1.27 -18.84
N ALA A 267 7.98 -1.82 -17.66
CA ALA A 267 8.22 -1.03 -16.46
C ALA A 267 9.47 -0.13 -16.58
N SER A 268 10.44 -0.51 -17.41
CA SER A 268 11.67 0.28 -17.63
C SER A 268 11.40 1.67 -18.20
N SER A 269 10.33 1.82 -18.96
CA SER A 269 9.91 3.10 -19.56
C SER A 269 8.93 3.90 -18.72
N GLN A 270 8.48 3.37 -17.58
CA GLN A 270 7.56 4.04 -16.68
C GLN A 270 8.29 4.89 -15.64
N THR A 271 7.54 5.77 -15.01
CA THR A 271 8.03 6.61 -13.90
C THR A 271 7.17 6.34 -12.67
N THR A 272 7.81 6.08 -11.53
CA THR A 272 7.11 5.95 -10.25
C THR A 272 6.44 7.26 -9.87
N PRO A 273 5.18 7.25 -9.40
CA PRO A 273 4.52 8.45 -8.91
C PRO A 273 5.32 9.13 -7.80
N THR A 274 5.47 10.46 -7.87
CA THR A 274 6.26 11.24 -6.92
C THR A 274 5.40 11.99 -5.90
N ASP A 275 4.14 12.23 -6.24
CA ASP A 275 3.21 13.06 -5.46
C ASP A 275 2.52 12.31 -4.31
N VAL A 276 2.64 10.98 -4.23
CA VAL A 276 1.89 10.11 -3.33
C VAL A 276 2.60 9.85 -1.98
N TRP A 277 3.90 10.05 -1.90
CA TRP A 277 4.71 9.68 -0.75
C TRP A 277 4.66 10.72 0.36
N VAL A 278 4.74 10.25 1.60
CA VAL A 278 4.92 11.14 2.76
C VAL A 278 6.37 11.64 2.74
N SER A 279 6.56 12.97 2.73
CA SER A 279 7.89 13.58 2.81
C SER A 279 8.54 13.23 4.16
N GLY A 280 9.77 12.71 4.14
CA GLY A 280 10.52 12.40 5.37
C GLY A 280 10.65 10.93 5.73
N VAL A 281 10.18 9.98 4.91
CA VAL A 281 10.58 8.57 5.03
C VAL A 281 11.94 8.35 4.33
N ALA A 282 12.88 9.25 4.57
CA ALA A 282 14.27 9.00 4.22
C ALA A 282 14.78 7.85 5.10
N ALA A 283 15.50 6.90 4.51
CA ALA A 283 16.18 5.85 5.23
C ALA A 283 16.98 6.48 6.39
N VAL A 284 16.52 6.27 7.62
CA VAL A 284 17.35 6.59 8.79
C VAL A 284 18.44 5.54 8.84
N GLY A 285 19.61 5.87 8.30
CA GLY A 285 20.84 5.18 8.65
C GLY A 285 21.04 5.26 10.16
N PRO A 286 21.76 4.32 10.79
CA PRO A 286 22.00 4.39 12.21
C PRO A 286 22.87 5.61 12.53
N GLY A 287 22.24 6.66 13.09
CA GLY A 287 22.96 7.82 13.65
C GLY A 287 22.57 9.17 13.06
N SER A 288 21.43 9.73 13.49
CA SER A 288 21.24 11.14 13.89
C SER A 288 19.75 11.41 14.15
N SER A 289 19.38 11.62 15.39
CA SER A 289 18.02 11.94 15.84
C SER A 289 17.77 13.43 15.71
N GLU A 290 17.50 13.93 14.50
CA GLU A 290 17.10 15.36 14.30
C GLU A 290 15.59 15.55 14.13
N GLY A 291 14.73 14.55 14.41
CA GLY A 291 13.29 14.61 14.21
C GLY A 291 12.45 13.96 15.32
N LEU A 292 11.12 13.99 15.11
CA LEU A 292 10.15 13.28 15.96
C LEU A 292 10.46 11.79 15.96
N SER A 293 10.75 11.21 17.11
CA SER A 293 10.89 9.77 17.26
C SER A 293 9.93 9.21 18.31
N LEU A 294 9.44 7.98 18.08
CA LEU A 294 8.56 7.25 18.97
C LEU A 294 9.04 5.79 19.06
N SER A 295 9.33 5.32 20.28
CA SER A 295 9.71 3.93 20.47
C SER A 295 8.58 2.97 20.11
N GLU A 296 8.90 1.68 19.99
CA GLU A 296 7.86 0.66 19.92
C GLU A 296 7.07 0.64 21.24
N PRO A 297 5.72 0.57 21.15
CA PRO A 297 4.87 0.45 22.34
C PRO A 297 5.11 -0.87 23.07
N SER A 298 5.24 -0.81 24.39
CA SER A 298 5.46 -1.99 25.23
C SER A 298 4.60 -1.94 26.51
N PRO A 299 4.02 -3.07 26.94
CA PRO A 299 3.96 -4.36 26.25
C PRO A 299 3.04 -4.32 25.02
N ASN A 300 3.37 -5.07 23.98
CA ASN A 300 2.52 -5.17 22.80
C ASN A 300 2.60 -6.61 22.23
N PRO A 301 1.51 -7.41 22.27
CA PRO A 301 0.14 -7.08 22.72
C PRO A 301 0.00 -6.70 24.21
N PHE A 302 -1.06 -5.97 24.54
CA PHE A 302 -1.31 -5.52 25.91
C PHE A 302 -2.75 -5.84 26.39
N ARG A 303 -2.93 -5.86 27.73
CA ARG A 303 -4.23 -6.03 28.37
C ARG A 303 -4.67 -4.81 29.18
N THR A 304 -3.75 -4.16 29.86
CA THR A 304 -4.04 -3.05 30.80
C THR A 304 -3.61 -1.70 30.25
N ALA A 305 -2.37 -1.57 29.84
CA ALA A 305 -1.84 -0.35 29.24
C ALA A 305 -0.57 -0.65 28.43
N ILE A 306 -0.32 0.23 27.47
CA ILE A 306 0.96 0.32 26.75
C ILE A 306 1.64 1.63 27.10
N THR A 307 2.96 1.67 26.95
CA THR A 307 3.75 2.88 26.94
C THR A 307 4.67 2.93 25.72
N ALA A 308 4.93 4.14 25.23
CA ALA A 308 5.94 4.41 24.21
C ALA A 308 6.70 5.67 24.59
N THR A 309 7.98 5.74 24.29
CA THR A 309 8.82 6.90 24.52
C THR A 309 8.82 7.80 23.29
N LEU A 310 8.34 9.03 23.46
CA LEU A 310 8.43 10.11 22.48
C LEU A 310 9.73 10.89 22.73
N ALA A 311 10.50 11.16 21.68
CA ALA A 311 11.62 12.08 21.73
C ALA A 311 11.50 13.17 20.66
N LEU A 312 11.76 14.42 21.06
CA LEU A 312 11.67 15.62 20.24
C LEU A 312 12.93 16.45 20.43
N PRO A 313 13.64 16.86 19.36
CA PRO A 313 14.85 17.66 19.46
C PRO A 313 14.58 19.10 19.85
N SER A 314 13.37 19.61 19.64
CA SER A 314 12.95 20.97 19.98
C SER A 314 11.48 21.00 20.40
N GLU A 315 11.06 22.09 21.04
CA GLU A 315 9.66 22.27 21.44
C GLU A 315 8.74 22.36 20.24
N ARG A 316 7.69 21.53 20.23
CA ARG A 316 6.66 21.47 19.18
C ARG A 316 5.30 21.13 19.77
N LEU A 317 4.25 21.63 19.11
CA LEU A 317 2.89 21.15 19.39
C LEU A 317 2.76 19.72 18.93
N VAL A 318 2.49 18.82 19.87
CA VAL A 318 2.32 17.38 19.63
C VAL A 318 0.86 17.01 19.81
N ASN A 319 0.31 16.27 18.85
CA ASN A 319 -1.01 15.68 18.93
C ASN A 319 -0.86 14.15 18.90
N ALA A 320 -1.29 13.49 19.97
CA ALA A 320 -1.24 12.03 20.10
C ALA A 320 -2.65 11.47 20.28
N TYR A 321 -2.99 10.45 19.49
CA TYR A 321 -4.31 9.81 19.51
C TYR A 321 -4.24 8.38 19.00
N VAL A 322 -5.27 7.60 19.33
CA VAL A 322 -5.42 6.21 18.90
C VAL A 322 -6.60 6.10 17.93
N VAL A 323 -6.40 5.37 16.84
CA VAL A 323 -7.45 5.04 15.89
C VAL A 323 -7.64 3.52 15.78
N ASP A 324 -8.83 3.09 15.38
CA ASP A 324 -9.10 1.70 15.03
C ASP A 324 -8.66 1.38 13.59
N VAL A 325 -8.86 0.15 13.16
CA VAL A 325 -8.52 -0.33 11.81
C VAL A 325 -9.31 0.35 10.69
N LEU A 326 -10.39 1.05 11.01
CA LEU A 326 -11.17 1.87 10.08
C LEU A 326 -10.75 3.34 10.09
N GLY A 327 -9.66 3.68 10.82
CA GLY A 327 -9.17 5.05 10.97
C GLY A 327 -10.04 5.94 11.85
N ARG A 328 -11.05 5.39 12.52
CA ARG A 328 -11.90 6.16 13.43
C ARG A 328 -11.12 6.43 14.72
N ARG A 329 -11.14 7.70 15.16
CA ARG A 329 -10.49 8.05 16.43
C ARG A 329 -11.20 7.35 17.59
N VAL A 330 -10.43 6.58 18.35
CA VAL A 330 -10.88 5.82 19.51
C VAL A 330 -10.57 6.58 20.80
N ARG A 331 -9.36 7.18 20.85
CA ARG A 331 -8.91 7.92 22.03
C ARG A 331 -8.00 9.07 21.63
N SER A 332 -8.30 10.28 22.11
CA SER A 332 -7.38 11.41 22.12
C SER A 332 -6.54 11.32 23.39
N LEU A 333 -5.21 11.23 23.23
CA LEU A 333 -4.32 11.12 24.39
C LEU A 333 -3.92 12.49 24.92
N PHE A 334 -3.41 13.35 24.04
CA PHE A 334 -3.11 14.77 24.35
C PHE A 334 -2.89 15.58 23.06
N ALA A 335 -2.98 16.92 23.21
CA ALA A 335 -2.59 17.91 22.22
C ALA A 335 -1.95 19.09 22.96
N GLU A 336 -0.60 19.11 23.06
CA GLU A 336 0.15 20.10 23.86
C GLU A 336 1.57 20.26 23.33
N SER A 337 2.23 21.36 23.68
CA SER A 337 3.65 21.57 23.38
C SER A 337 4.52 20.65 24.22
N ARG A 338 5.46 19.96 23.59
CA ARG A 338 6.45 19.08 24.23
C ARG A 338 7.82 19.25 23.63
N THR A 339 8.84 18.93 24.44
CA THR A 339 10.25 18.90 24.04
C THR A 339 10.99 17.80 24.81
N GLY A 340 12.13 17.37 24.30
CA GLY A 340 12.92 16.30 24.91
C GLY A 340 12.23 14.96 24.90
N THR A 341 12.46 14.15 25.92
CA THR A 341 11.92 12.79 26.04
C THR A 341 10.73 12.76 26.98
N SER A 342 9.61 12.15 26.54
CA SER A 342 8.41 11.98 27.37
C SER A 342 7.70 10.65 27.06
N LEU A 343 6.90 10.15 28.02
CA LEU A 343 6.13 8.92 27.84
C LEU A 343 4.73 9.23 27.29
N ILE A 344 4.29 8.39 26.36
CA ILE A 344 2.92 8.30 25.90
C ILE A 344 2.36 6.99 26.42
N SER A 345 1.15 7.02 26.98
CA SER A 345 0.48 5.83 27.48
C SER A 345 -0.96 5.75 26.97
N TRP A 346 -1.42 4.52 26.68
CA TRP A 346 -2.81 4.22 26.42
C TRP A 346 -3.24 2.97 27.20
N ASP A 347 -4.32 3.11 27.95
CA ASP A 347 -4.88 2.07 28.82
C ASP A 347 -5.97 1.21 28.14
N GLY A 348 -6.18 1.38 26.84
CA GLY A 348 -7.26 0.71 26.10
C GLY A 348 -8.63 1.36 26.29
N SER A 349 -8.74 2.56 26.89
CA SER A 349 -9.99 3.32 26.98
C SER A 349 -10.30 4.09 25.71
N ARG A 350 -11.59 4.38 25.50
CA ARG A 350 -12.13 5.24 24.46
C ARG A 350 -12.38 6.66 25.00
N ASP A 351 -12.65 7.62 24.11
CA ASP A 351 -12.99 8.99 24.51
C ASP A 351 -14.31 9.06 25.33
N ASP A 352 -15.25 8.14 25.10
CA ASP A 352 -16.49 7.99 25.87
C ASP A 352 -16.31 7.28 27.24
N ARG A 353 -15.06 7.08 27.68
CA ARG A 353 -14.65 6.37 28.89
C ARG A 353 -14.97 4.87 28.89
N GLY A 354 -15.53 4.32 27.83
CA GLY A 354 -15.67 2.88 27.63
C GLY A 354 -14.33 2.23 27.30
N ARG A 355 -14.24 0.91 27.47
CA ARG A 355 -13.08 0.15 27.01
C ARG A 355 -13.21 -0.15 25.51
N ALA A 356 -12.12 -0.02 24.78
CA ALA A 356 -12.04 -0.43 23.39
C ALA A 356 -12.14 -1.97 23.30
N ALA A 357 -12.73 -2.49 22.22
CA ALA A 357 -12.81 -3.92 21.98
C ALA A 357 -11.41 -4.51 21.78
N PRO A 358 -11.17 -5.78 22.15
CA PRO A 358 -9.95 -6.47 21.75
C PRO A 358 -9.77 -6.38 20.22
N GLY A 359 -8.57 -6.03 19.80
CA GLY A 359 -8.31 -5.80 18.37
C GLY A 359 -7.03 -5.03 18.13
N LEU A 360 -6.85 -4.65 16.88
CA LEU A 360 -5.71 -3.88 16.41
C LEU A 360 -6.05 -2.39 16.36
N TYR A 361 -5.11 -1.58 16.82
CA TYR A 361 -5.20 -0.13 16.88
C TYR A 361 -3.90 0.50 16.42
N PHE A 362 -3.93 1.79 16.12
CA PHE A 362 -2.76 2.55 15.73
C PHE A 362 -2.62 3.79 16.63
N LEU A 363 -1.46 3.91 17.25
CA LEU A 363 -1.05 5.09 18.00
C LEU A 363 -0.41 6.08 17.03
N TYR A 364 -1.08 7.20 16.82
CA TYR A 364 -0.60 8.32 16.00
C TYR A 364 0.02 9.39 16.89
N VAL A 365 1.21 9.85 16.53
CA VAL A 365 1.86 11.01 17.15
C VAL A 365 2.29 11.95 16.04
N ARG A 366 1.82 13.19 16.10
CA ARG A 366 2.08 14.22 15.10
C ARG A 366 2.69 15.47 15.76
N ALA A 367 3.77 15.98 15.16
CA ALA A 367 4.45 17.21 15.59
C ALA A 367 4.74 18.09 14.36
N GLY A 368 3.92 19.13 14.13
CA GLY A 368 3.97 19.93 12.92
C GLY A 368 3.64 19.10 11.67
N SER A 369 4.57 19.06 10.71
CA SER A 369 4.47 18.24 9.50
C SER A 369 4.93 16.79 9.69
N GLU A 370 5.63 16.48 10.80
CA GLU A 370 6.11 15.12 11.07
C GLU A 370 5.03 14.29 11.76
N GLN A 371 4.99 12.99 11.41
CA GLN A 371 4.06 12.02 11.98
C GLN A 371 4.76 10.68 12.16
N VAL A 372 4.52 10.04 13.29
CA VAL A 372 4.94 8.66 13.56
C VAL A 372 3.72 7.86 13.99
N VAL A 373 3.63 6.63 13.48
CA VAL A 373 2.55 5.69 13.79
C VAL A 373 3.12 4.41 14.36
N ARG A 374 2.49 3.88 15.41
CA ARG A 374 2.83 2.58 16.01
C ARG A 374 1.60 1.69 16.11
N ARG A 375 1.79 0.45 15.75
CA ARG A 375 0.75 -0.58 15.87
C ARG A 375 0.62 -1.03 17.33
N VAL A 376 -0.62 -1.23 17.77
CA VAL A 376 -0.94 -1.65 19.13
C VAL A 376 -2.03 -2.71 19.11
N ALA A 377 -1.77 -3.86 19.73
CA ALA A 377 -2.74 -4.95 19.83
C ALA A 377 -3.30 -5.02 21.27
N LEU A 378 -4.60 -4.73 21.42
CA LEU A 378 -5.33 -4.87 22.67
C LEU A 378 -5.91 -6.29 22.74
N THR A 379 -5.62 -7.00 23.83
CA THR A 379 -6.15 -8.34 24.10
C THR A 379 -7.14 -8.33 25.27
N ARG A 380 -7.83 -9.45 25.48
CA ARG A 380 -8.77 -9.64 26.61
C ARG A 380 -8.04 -9.78 27.93
#